data_bf6d5d8a8fe08d8d686f92d2bbce3efb
#
_entry.id   bf6d5d8a8fe08d8d686f92d2bbce3efb
#
_cell.length_a   1.000
_cell.length_b   1.000
_cell.length_c   1.000
_cell.angle_alpha   90.00
_cell.angle_beta   90.00
_cell.angle_gamma   90.00
#
_symmetry.space_group_name_H-M   'P 1'
#
loop_
_entity.id
_entity.type
_entity.pdbx_description
1 polymer ?
#
loop_
_entity_poly.entity_id
_entity_poly.type
_entity_poly.pdbx_seq_one_letter_code
_entity_poly.pdbx_strand_id
1 'polypeptide(L)'
;VENLLGEIGKGHVIAFNILNIGRLKLAAAALGGSKRSLNVALTYAATREQFKQPILNFGAIQHKLAEMATRIWVCESALYRTSKWIDDKEHELLAAGKPFNEALLGAAEEYAIECAMLKVDGSEVLDYVVDEGVQIHGGNGFSDEYDISRAYRDSRINRIYEGTNEINRLLTVDMVLKRAMKGRLDIMSAAMNVQKELMSIPDFGSDDETAFAKEYKAIAN
;
A
#
# COMPACT_ATOMS: atom_id res chain seq x y z
N VAL A 1 22.48 22.27 -25.58
CA VAL A 1 21.03 22.37 -25.85
C VAL A 1 20.46 21.00 -26.15
N GLU A 2 21.22 20.11 -26.86
CA GLU A 2 20.77 18.77 -27.25
C GLU A 2 20.46 17.82 -26.08
N ASN A 3 21.03 18.05 -24.90
CA ASN A 3 20.82 17.24 -23.71
C ASN A 3 19.85 17.87 -22.68
N LEU A 4 19.10 18.91 -23.09
CA LEU A 4 18.11 19.54 -22.23
C LEU A 4 16.83 18.69 -22.16
N LEU A 5 16.48 18.21 -20.97
CA LEU A 5 15.23 17.52 -20.72
C LEU A 5 14.16 18.51 -20.24
N GLY A 6 13.13 18.73 -21.07
CA GLY A 6 12.04 19.64 -20.75
C GLY A 6 12.41 21.12 -20.85
N GLU A 7 11.75 21.98 -20.09
CA GLU A 7 11.92 23.42 -20.10
C GLU A 7 12.88 23.88 -18.99
N ILE A 8 13.70 24.90 -19.30
CA ILE A 8 14.60 25.52 -18.31
C ILE A 8 13.76 26.08 -17.14
N GLY A 9 14.15 25.73 -15.91
CA GLY A 9 13.48 26.14 -14.69
C GLY A 9 12.32 25.23 -14.26
N LYS A 10 11.89 24.24 -15.07
CA LYS A 10 10.79 23.31 -14.76
C LYS A 10 11.23 21.89 -14.39
N GLY A 11 12.52 21.65 -14.20
CA GLY A 11 13.04 20.32 -13.86
C GLY A 11 12.43 19.70 -12.59
N HIS A 12 12.05 20.55 -11.61
CA HIS A 12 11.37 20.09 -10.39
C HIS A 12 10.01 19.42 -10.68
N VAL A 13 9.27 19.86 -11.71
CA VAL A 13 7.98 19.23 -12.08
C VAL A 13 8.22 17.80 -12.55
N ILE A 14 9.24 17.58 -13.38
CA ILE A 14 9.62 16.25 -13.87
C ILE A 14 10.05 15.38 -12.69
N ALA A 15 10.90 15.90 -11.81
CA ALA A 15 11.39 15.16 -10.65
C ALA A 15 10.27 14.73 -9.70
N PHE A 16 9.33 15.61 -9.38
CA PHE A 16 8.20 15.26 -8.50
C PHE A 16 7.23 14.25 -9.13
N ASN A 17 6.99 14.33 -10.44
CA ASN A 17 6.12 13.37 -11.12
C ASN A 17 6.76 11.97 -11.20
N ILE A 18 8.07 11.88 -11.42
CA ILE A 18 8.80 10.60 -11.37
C ILE A 18 8.71 9.97 -9.98
N LEU A 19 8.74 10.76 -8.89
CA LEU A 19 8.60 10.26 -7.53
C LEU A 19 7.24 9.55 -7.30
N ASN A 20 6.15 9.98 -7.94
CA ASN A 20 4.86 9.31 -7.80
C ASN A 20 4.91 7.87 -8.34
N ILE A 21 5.50 7.70 -9.54
CA ILE A 21 5.72 6.37 -10.14
C ILE A 21 6.72 5.57 -9.30
N GLY A 22 7.78 6.20 -8.80
CA GLY A 22 8.76 5.59 -7.90
C GLY A 22 8.12 5.00 -6.65
N ARG A 23 7.20 5.73 -6.03
CA ARG A 23 6.46 5.28 -4.83
C ARG A 23 5.59 4.04 -5.10
N LEU A 24 4.89 4.00 -6.23
CA LEU A 24 4.13 2.81 -6.66
C LEU A 24 5.05 1.60 -6.86
N LYS A 25 6.16 1.79 -7.57
CA LYS A 25 7.16 0.72 -7.81
C LYS A 25 7.78 0.22 -6.52
N LEU A 26 8.05 1.12 -5.56
CA LEU A 26 8.55 0.75 -4.24
C LEU A 26 7.54 -0.13 -3.49
N ALA A 27 6.26 0.24 -3.51
CA ALA A 27 5.20 -0.56 -2.90
C ALA A 27 5.13 -1.96 -3.53
N ALA A 28 5.24 -2.06 -4.87
CA ALA A 28 5.27 -3.34 -5.57
C ALA A 28 6.49 -4.20 -5.20
N ALA A 29 7.67 -3.59 -5.09
CA ALA A 29 8.89 -4.28 -4.66
C ALA A 29 8.78 -4.76 -3.20
N ALA A 30 8.25 -3.91 -2.31
CA ALA A 30 8.02 -4.26 -0.91
C ALA A 30 7.01 -5.42 -0.77
N LEU A 31 5.93 -5.42 -1.57
CA LEU A 31 4.97 -6.52 -1.62
C LEU A 31 5.62 -7.83 -2.05
N GLY A 32 6.46 -7.80 -3.10
CA GLY A 32 7.23 -8.97 -3.55
C GLY A 32 8.15 -9.51 -2.47
N GLY A 33 8.87 -8.62 -1.77
CA GLY A 33 9.72 -8.94 -0.62
C GLY A 33 8.92 -9.56 0.53
N SER A 34 7.74 -9.02 0.83
CA SER A 34 6.84 -9.54 1.87
C SER A 34 6.37 -10.96 1.56
N LYS A 35 5.92 -11.22 0.32
CA LYS A 35 5.51 -12.57 -0.12
C LYS A 35 6.64 -13.58 -0.01
N ARG A 36 7.86 -13.20 -0.44
CA ARG A 36 9.03 -14.06 -0.31
C ARG A 36 9.36 -14.35 1.16
N SER A 37 9.35 -13.34 2.01
CA SER A 37 9.65 -13.47 3.44
C SER A 37 8.63 -14.33 4.18
N LEU A 38 7.34 -14.20 3.85
CA LEU A 38 6.28 -15.08 4.36
C LEU A 38 6.55 -16.55 3.98
N ASN A 39 6.90 -16.82 2.72
CA ASN A 39 7.21 -18.18 2.27
C ASN A 39 8.43 -18.77 3.00
N VAL A 40 9.48 -17.97 3.21
CA VAL A 40 10.67 -18.39 3.99
C VAL A 40 10.27 -18.72 5.42
N ALA A 41 9.49 -17.86 6.08
CA ALA A 41 9.03 -18.08 7.45
C ALA A 41 8.11 -19.31 7.57
N LEU A 42 7.19 -19.52 6.62
CA LEU A 42 6.30 -20.67 6.57
C LEU A 42 7.09 -21.99 6.39
N THR A 43 8.03 -22.01 5.45
CA THR A 43 8.88 -23.20 5.20
C THR A 43 9.69 -23.54 6.43
N TYR A 44 10.30 -22.55 7.08
CA TYR A 44 11.04 -22.77 8.32
C TYR A 44 10.12 -23.29 9.43
N ALA A 45 8.96 -22.69 9.63
CA ALA A 45 8.01 -23.10 10.67
C ALA A 45 7.51 -24.54 10.48
N ALA A 46 7.37 -24.98 9.23
CA ALA A 46 6.94 -26.34 8.89
C ALA A 46 8.03 -27.41 9.14
N THR A 47 9.31 -27.03 9.08
CA THR A 47 10.44 -27.98 9.19
C THR A 47 11.13 -27.92 10.57
N ARG A 48 11.08 -26.77 11.25
CA ARG A 48 11.69 -26.59 12.56
C ARG A 48 10.85 -27.26 13.65
N GLU A 49 11.45 -28.23 14.33
CA GLU A 49 10.80 -28.90 15.48
C GLU A 49 11.25 -28.31 16.82
N GLN A 50 10.29 -28.09 17.70
CA GLN A 50 10.46 -27.83 19.12
C GLN A 50 9.33 -28.50 19.90
N PHE A 51 9.60 -28.92 21.13
CA PHE A 51 8.62 -29.61 21.96
C PHE A 51 7.95 -30.82 21.25
N LYS A 52 8.75 -31.56 20.46
CA LYS A 52 8.39 -32.79 19.73
C LYS A 52 7.37 -32.59 18.59
N GLN A 53 7.28 -31.39 18.02
CA GLN A 53 6.44 -31.11 16.86
C GLN A 53 6.98 -29.91 16.07
N PRO A 54 6.61 -29.76 14.77
CA PRO A 54 6.88 -28.55 14.02
C PRO A 54 6.32 -27.31 14.69
N ILE A 55 7.08 -26.22 14.69
CA ILE A 55 6.63 -24.98 15.34
C ILE A 55 5.39 -24.37 14.65
N LEU A 56 5.10 -24.74 13.42
CA LEU A 56 3.89 -24.38 12.70
C LEU A 56 2.60 -24.82 13.44
N ASN A 57 2.67 -25.87 14.26
CA ASN A 57 1.51 -26.39 14.99
C ASN A 57 1.14 -25.54 16.24
N PHE A 58 1.96 -24.56 16.61
CA PHE A 58 1.65 -23.66 17.72
C PHE A 58 0.76 -22.52 17.28
N GLY A 59 -0.33 -22.26 18.01
CA GLY A 59 -1.28 -21.18 17.69
C GLY A 59 -0.64 -19.80 17.58
N ALA A 60 0.39 -19.50 18.37
CA ALA A 60 1.12 -18.24 18.27
C ALA A 60 1.83 -18.07 16.92
N ILE A 61 2.41 -19.15 16.37
CA ILE A 61 3.06 -19.12 15.05
C ILE A 61 2.01 -19.02 13.94
N GLN A 62 0.91 -19.77 14.05
CA GLN A 62 -0.21 -19.70 13.09
C GLN A 62 -0.81 -18.30 13.02
N HIS A 63 -0.99 -17.65 14.19
CA HIS A 63 -1.48 -16.28 14.27
C HIS A 63 -0.56 -15.30 13.53
N LYS A 64 0.76 -15.38 13.79
CA LYS A 64 1.75 -14.53 13.09
C LYS A 64 1.70 -14.70 11.58
N LEU A 65 1.72 -15.94 11.10
CA LEU A 65 1.66 -16.25 9.67
C LEU A 65 0.34 -15.77 9.03
N ALA A 66 -0.79 -15.93 9.71
CA ALA A 66 -2.08 -15.45 9.26
C ALA A 66 -2.14 -13.92 9.15
N GLU A 67 -1.61 -13.22 10.16
CA GLU A 67 -1.53 -11.75 10.17
C GLU A 67 -0.62 -11.24 9.05
N MET A 68 0.56 -11.87 8.84
CA MET A 68 1.45 -11.56 7.73
C MET A 68 0.73 -11.72 6.38
N ALA A 69 0.03 -12.84 6.17
CA ALA A 69 -0.71 -13.13 4.95
C ALA A 69 -1.83 -12.11 4.70
N THR A 70 -2.58 -11.74 5.75
CA THR A 70 -3.68 -10.78 5.67
C THR A 70 -3.16 -9.39 5.27
N ARG A 71 -2.09 -8.91 5.89
CA ARG A 71 -1.49 -7.60 5.55
C ARG A 71 -0.96 -7.58 4.12
N ILE A 72 -0.30 -8.65 3.67
CA ILE A 72 0.16 -8.81 2.28
C ILE A 72 -1.03 -8.74 1.32
N TRP A 73 -2.12 -9.46 1.60
CA TRP A 73 -3.30 -9.49 0.74
C TRP A 73 -3.98 -8.12 0.62
N VAL A 74 -4.11 -7.38 1.74
CA VAL A 74 -4.67 -6.02 1.74
C VAL A 74 -3.80 -5.08 0.93
N CYS A 75 -2.49 -5.08 1.16
CA CYS A 75 -1.54 -4.26 0.41
C CYS A 75 -1.55 -4.59 -1.09
N GLU A 76 -1.60 -5.87 -1.44
CA GLU A 76 -1.71 -6.33 -2.83
C GLU A 76 -2.98 -5.84 -3.51
N SER A 77 -4.11 -5.96 -2.83
CA SER A 77 -5.41 -5.50 -3.34
C SER A 77 -5.41 -3.99 -3.61
N ALA A 78 -4.86 -3.20 -2.69
CA ALA A 78 -4.72 -1.76 -2.85
C ALA A 78 -3.76 -1.39 -4.00
N LEU A 79 -2.64 -2.09 -4.13
CA LEU A 79 -1.65 -1.87 -5.18
C LEU A 79 -2.26 -2.12 -6.57
N TYR A 80 -2.89 -3.28 -6.78
CA TYR A 80 -3.49 -3.60 -8.08
C TYR A 80 -4.67 -2.68 -8.42
N ARG A 81 -5.47 -2.28 -7.43
CA ARG A 81 -6.55 -1.32 -7.62
C ARG A 81 -6.00 0.03 -8.10
N THR A 82 -4.99 0.55 -7.43
CA THR A 82 -4.37 1.84 -7.80
C THR A 82 -3.69 1.76 -9.17
N SER A 83 -2.97 0.67 -9.45
CA SER A 83 -2.36 0.45 -10.77
C SER A 83 -3.42 0.46 -11.89
N LYS A 84 -4.54 -0.22 -11.69
CA LYS A 84 -5.65 -0.22 -12.65
C LYS A 84 -6.23 1.18 -12.87
N TRP A 85 -6.40 1.96 -11.82
CA TRP A 85 -6.89 3.34 -11.94
C TRP A 85 -5.91 4.23 -12.72
N ILE A 86 -4.61 4.06 -12.53
CA ILE A 86 -3.59 4.79 -13.28
C ILE A 86 -3.66 4.41 -14.76
N ASP A 87 -3.74 3.10 -15.09
CA ASP A 87 -3.86 2.62 -16.46
C ASP A 87 -5.15 3.16 -17.13
N ASP A 88 -6.28 3.12 -16.43
CA ASP A 88 -7.55 3.63 -16.96
C ASP A 88 -7.47 5.13 -17.25
N LYS A 89 -6.84 5.90 -16.35
CA LYS A 89 -6.66 7.35 -16.54
C LYS A 89 -5.70 7.67 -17.68
N GLU A 90 -4.63 6.90 -17.83
CA GLU A 90 -3.73 7.04 -18.98
C GLU A 90 -4.48 6.81 -20.29
N HIS A 91 -5.26 5.73 -20.39
CA HIS A 91 -6.08 5.44 -21.58
C HIS A 91 -7.11 6.53 -21.85
N GLU A 92 -7.78 7.07 -20.84
CA GLU A 92 -8.71 8.20 -20.96
C GLU A 92 -8.02 9.43 -21.57
N LEU A 93 -6.82 9.78 -21.06
CA LEU A 93 -6.06 10.93 -21.53
C LEU A 93 -5.56 10.74 -22.97
N LEU A 94 -5.11 9.54 -23.33
CA LEU A 94 -4.73 9.19 -24.69
C LEU A 94 -5.92 9.28 -25.65
N ALA A 95 -7.08 8.77 -25.25
CA ALA A 95 -8.32 8.86 -26.03
C ALA A 95 -8.78 10.32 -26.23
N ALA A 96 -8.48 11.20 -25.27
CA ALA A 96 -8.71 12.65 -25.36
C ALA A 96 -7.66 13.38 -26.23
N GLY A 97 -6.74 12.66 -26.88
CA GLY A 97 -5.73 13.22 -27.81
C GLY A 97 -4.49 13.80 -27.12
N LYS A 98 -4.25 13.48 -25.84
CA LYS A 98 -3.02 13.90 -25.17
C LYS A 98 -1.82 13.11 -25.70
N PRO A 99 -0.63 13.76 -25.85
CA PRO A 99 0.60 13.05 -26.15
C PRO A 99 0.91 12.00 -25.07
N PHE A 100 1.54 10.88 -25.44
CA PHE A 100 1.83 9.76 -24.54
C PHE A 100 2.49 10.19 -23.22
N ASN A 101 3.54 11.03 -23.29
CA ASN A 101 4.25 11.50 -22.10
C ASN A 101 3.35 12.35 -21.19
N GLU A 102 2.45 13.17 -21.75
CA GLU A 102 1.50 13.97 -20.96
C GLU A 102 0.43 13.09 -20.31
N ALA A 103 -0.05 12.07 -21.02
CA ALA A 103 -1.03 11.12 -20.50
C ALA A 103 -0.46 10.32 -19.33
N LEU A 104 0.75 9.78 -19.48
CA LEU A 104 1.46 9.03 -18.43
C LEU A 104 1.69 9.89 -17.17
N LEU A 105 2.22 11.10 -17.34
CA LEU A 105 2.47 12.01 -16.22
C LEU A 105 1.17 12.49 -15.56
N GLY A 106 0.14 12.79 -16.36
CA GLY A 106 -1.16 13.22 -15.84
C GLY A 106 -1.87 12.13 -15.06
N ALA A 107 -1.78 10.87 -15.49
CA ALA A 107 -2.32 9.73 -14.76
C ALA A 107 -1.60 9.54 -13.42
N ALA A 108 -0.27 9.62 -13.41
CA ALA A 108 0.53 9.51 -12.18
C ALA A 108 0.27 10.67 -11.21
N GLU A 109 0.04 11.89 -11.71
CA GLU A 109 -0.32 13.06 -10.88
C GLU A 109 -1.72 12.91 -10.27
N GLU A 110 -2.68 12.39 -11.03
CA GLU A 110 -4.05 12.18 -10.51
C GLU A 110 -4.05 11.25 -9.30
N TYR A 111 -3.28 10.16 -9.33
CA TYR A 111 -3.20 9.18 -8.24
C TYR A 111 -1.96 9.33 -7.35
N ALA A 112 -1.39 10.53 -7.28
CA ALA A 112 -0.21 10.81 -6.45
C ALA A 112 -0.45 10.59 -4.95
N ILE A 113 -1.69 10.80 -4.47
CA ILE A 113 -2.09 10.56 -3.08
C ILE A 113 -2.01 9.06 -2.79
N GLU A 114 -2.64 8.26 -3.64
CA GLU A 114 -2.68 6.81 -3.53
C GLU A 114 -1.27 6.20 -3.63
N CYS A 115 -0.44 6.71 -4.53
CA CYS A 115 0.97 6.30 -4.63
C CYS A 115 1.75 6.59 -3.35
N ALA A 116 1.52 7.75 -2.71
CA ALA A 116 2.15 8.10 -1.44
C ALA A 116 1.67 7.18 -0.30
N MET A 117 0.38 6.89 -0.23
CA MET A 117 -0.21 5.97 0.75
C MET A 117 0.34 4.54 0.57
N LEU A 118 0.38 4.04 -0.66
CA LEU A 118 0.92 2.71 -0.98
C LEU A 118 2.40 2.56 -0.63
N LYS A 119 3.20 3.63 -0.84
CA LYS A 119 4.61 3.61 -0.44
C LYS A 119 4.76 3.42 1.07
N VAL A 120 3.93 4.11 1.84
CA VAL A 120 3.92 3.99 3.31
C VAL A 120 3.46 2.59 3.71
N ASP A 121 2.29 2.17 3.25
CA ASP A 121 1.69 0.88 3.61
C ASP A 121 2.60 -0.29 3.21
N GLY A 122 3.04 -0.36 1.94
CA GLY A 122 3.89 -1.45 1.46
C GLY A 122 5.21 -1.57 2.21
N SER A 123 5.85 -0.44 2.54
CA SER A 123 7.11 -0.45 3.30
C SER A 123 6.90 -0.86 4.77
N GLU A 124 5.76 -0.56 5.38
CA GLU A 124 5.41 -0.96 6.75
C GLU A 124 4.94 -2.41 6.83
N VAL A 125 4.21 -2.88 5.81
CA VAL A 125 3.88 -4.31 5.68
C VAL A 125 5.15 -5.15 5.53
N LEU A 126 6.10 -4.72 4.69
CA LEU A 126 7.38 -5.41 4.56
C LEU A 126 8.13 -5.45 5.90
N ASP A 127 8.22 -4.32 6.59
CA ASP A 127 8.88 -4.22 7.90
C ASP A 127 8.27 -5.21 8.92
N TYR A 128 6.95 -5.23 9.02
CA TYR A 128 6.23 -6.16 9.87
C TYR A 128 6.50 -7.63 9.51
N VAL A 129 6.43 -7.96 8.22
CA VAL A 129 6.59 -9.34 7.75
C VAL A 129 8.00 -9.87 7.97
N VAL A 130 9.03 -9.05 7.74
CA VAL A 130 10.42 -9.49 7.97
C VAL A 130 10.74 -9.57 9.46
N ASP A 131 10.20 -8.68 10.29
CA ASP A 131 10.38 -8.71 11.75
C ASP A 131 9.77 -9.98 12.35
N GLU A 132 8.52 -10.29 12.00
CA GLU A 132 7.88 -11.54 12.41
C GLU A 132 8.57 -12.77 11.80
N GLY A 133 9.10 -12.64 10.60
CA GLY A 133 9.93 -13.68 9.98
C GLY A 133 11.18 -14.01 10.80
N VAL A 134 11.92 -13.00 11.26
CA VAL A 134 13.06 -13.16 12.17
C VAL A 134 12.60 -13.78 13.49
N GLN A 135 11.51 -13.32 14.05
CA GLN A 135 10.95 -13.84 15.30
C GLN A 135 10.56 -15.32 15.21
N ILE A 136 9.97 -15.76 14.08
CA ILE A 136 9.63 -17.15 13.82
C ILE A 136 10.89 -18.03 13.72
N HIS A 137 11.98 -17.50 13.14
CA HIS A 137 13.26 -18.22 13.08
C HIS A 137 13.99 -18.27 14.43
N GLY A 138 13.62 -17.42 15.39
CA GLY A 138 14.32 -17.29 16.66
C GLY A 138 15.79 -16.89 16.46
N GLY A 139 16.70 -17.44 17.23
CA GLY A 139 18.15 -17.12 17.12
C GLY A 139 18.73 -17.32 15.70
N ASN A 140 18.21 -18.29 14.95
CA ASN A 140 18.62 -18.53 13.56
C ASN A 140 18.27 -17.34 12.64
N GLY A 141 17.17 -16.63 12.91
CA GLY A 141 16.76 -15.46 12.14
C GLY A 141 17.71 -14.26 12.26
N PHE A 142 18.60 -14.27 13.24
CA PHE A 142 19.63 -13.25 13.42
C PHE A 142 20.97 -13.60 12.74
N SER A 143 21.14 -14.85 12.29
CA SER A 143 22.34 -15.30 11.58
C SER A 143 22.28 -14.94 10.10
N ASP A 144 23.42 -14.52 9.54
CA ASP A 144 23.58 -14.20 8.11
C ASP A 144 23.44 -15.41 7.16
N GLU A 145 23.48 -16.63 7.73
CA GLU A 145 23.23 -17.86 6.99
C GLU A 145 21.77 -18.03 6.55
N TYR A 146 20.85 -17.28 7.20
CA TYR A 146 19.42 -17.32 6.88
C TYR A 146 18.99 -16.08 6.10
N ASP A 147 18.31 -16.30 4.98
CA ASP A 147 17.83 -15.22 4.09
C ASP A 147 16.98 -14.16 4.81
N ILE A 148 16.25 -14.55 5.85
CA ILE A 148 15.38 -13.64 6.59
C ILE A 148 16.16 -12.54 7.32
N SER A 149 17.38 -12.82 7.80
CA SER A 149 18.28 -11.84 8.42
C SER A 149 18.63 -10.71 7.46
N ARG A 150 18.95 -11.06 6.22
CA ARG A 150 19.23 -10.08 5.17
C ARG A 150 17.99 -9.31 4.77
N ALA A 151 16.86 -10.00 4.57
CA ALA A 151 15.59 -9.37 4.24
C ALA A 151 15.17 -8.33 5.29
N TYR A 152 15.35 -8.63 6.57
CA TYR A 152 15.11 -7.70 7.68
C TYR A 152 15.96 -6.43 7.56
N ARG A 153 17.26 -6.55 7.33
CA ARG A 153 18.17 -5.40 7.17
C ARG A 153 17.85 -4.58 5.93
N ASP A 154 17.59 -5.23 4.81
CA ASP A 154 17.31 -4.57 3.54
C ASP A 154 15.95 -3.86 3.56
N SER A 155 14.98 -4.33 4.34
CA SER A 155 13.66 -3.71 4.44
C SER A 155 13.72 -2.28 5.00
N ARG A 156 14.66 -2.00 5.90
CA ARG A 156 14.69 -0.77 6.70
C ARG A 156 14.75 0.51 5.88
N ILE A 157 15.50 0.50 4.77
CA ILE A 157 15.68 1.67 3.92
C ILE A 157 14.38 2.09 3.19
N ASN A 158 13.44 1.15 2.98
CA ASN A 158 12.20 1.41 2.26
C ASN A 158 11.31 2.47 2.95
N ARG A 159 11.45 2.65 4.26
CA ARG A 159 10.73 3.68 5.02
C ARG A 159 11.39 5.06 4.94
N ILE A 160 12.59 5.17 4.34
CA ILE A 160 13.40 6.39 4.33
C ILE A 160 13.41 7.06 2.95
N TYR A 161 13.78 6.33 1.90
CA TYR A 161 13.91 6.91 0.56
C TYR A 161 12.55 7.08 -0.14
N GLU A 162 12.52 7.75 -1.29
CA GLU A 162 11.29 8.20 -1.99
C GLU A 162 10.40 9.13 -1.14
N GLY A 163 11.03 9.88 -0.23
CA GLY A 163 10.41 10.59 0.88
C GLY A 163 10.16 9.66 2.07
N THR A 164 10.52 10.09 3.28
CA THR A 164 10.25 9.27 4.47
C THR A 164 8.75 9.01 4.62
N ASN A 165 8.38 7.98 5.37
CA ASN A 165 6.96 7.67 5.58
C ASN A 165 6.21 8.83 6.24
N GLU A 166 6.86 9.58 7.15
CA GLU A 166 6.32 10.77 7.78
C GLU A 166 6.03 11.88 6.76
N ILE A 167 7.00 12.14 5.85
CA ILE A 167 6.83 13.12 4.77
C ILE A 167 5.68 12.72 3.85
N ASN A 168 5.58 11.44 3.47
CA ASN A 168 4.48 10.96 2.62
C ASN A 168 3.13 11.06 3.30
N ARG A 169 3.02 10.83 4.62
CA ARG A 169 1.78 11.04 5.39
C ARG A 169 1.36 12.51 5.40
N LEU A 170 2.30 13.43 5.64
CA LEU A 170 2.03 14.88 5.59
C LEU A 170 1.64 15.33 4.18
N LEU A 171 2.34 14.82 3.16
CA LEU A 171 2.03 15.11 1.75
C LEU A 171 0.62 14.66 1.37
N THR A 172 0.21 13.47 1.81
CA THR A 172 -1.14 12.94 1.55
C THR A 172 -2.20 13.91 2.09
N VAL A 173 -2.08 14.36 3.34
CA VAL A 173 -3.01 15.31 3.96
C VAL A 173 -3.02 16.64 3.21
N ASP A 174 -1.85 17.21 2.92
CA ASP A 174 -1.73 18.47 2.18
C ASP A 174 -2.40 18.40 0.80
N MET A 175 -2.19 17.31 0.07
CA MET A 175 -2.79 17.12 -1.26
C MET A 175 -4.31 16.95 -1.20
N VAL A 176 -4.84 16.19 -0.21
CA VAL A 176 -6.28 16.03 0.01
C VAL A 176 -6.92 17.40 0.29
N LEU A 177 -6.35 18.18 1.20
CA LEU A 177 -6.85 19.52 1.53
C LEU A 177 -6.79 20.48 0.34
N LYS A 178 -5.70 20.47 -0.43
CA LYS A 178 -5.56 21.28 -1.65
C LYS A 178 -6.59 20.91 -2.71
N ARG A 179 -6.88 19.61 -2.90
CA ARG A 179 -7.95 19.16 -3.81
C ARG A 179 -9.32 19.62 -3.35
N ALA A 180 -9.60 19.53 -2.04
CA ALA A 180 -10.85 20.02 -1.46
C ALA A 180 -11.02 21.52 -1.65
N MET A 181 -10.00 22.33 -1.34
CA MET A 181 -10.04 23.78 -1.51
C MET A 181 -10.22 24.22 -2.97
N LYS A 182 -9.74 23.41 -3.93
CA LYS A 182 -9.91 23.65 -5.37
C LYS A 182 -11.21 23.09 -5.93
N GLY A 183 -12.10 22.54 -5.11
CA GLY A 183 -13.36 21.93 -5.53
C GLY A 183 -13.20 20.62 -6.33
N ARG A 184 -12.01 20.02 -6.32
CA ARG A 184 -11.74 18.72 -6.98
C ARG A 184 -12.12 17.52 -6.11
N LEU A 185 -12.39 17.73 -4.84
CA LEU A 185 -12.81 16.72 -3.87
C LEU A 185 -13.84 17.33 -2.94
N ASP A 186 -15.08 16.86 -2.99
CA ASP A 186 -16.18 17.37 -2.16
C ASP A 186 -16.20 16.73 -0.77
N ILE A 187 -15.26 17.14 0.07
CA ILE A 187 -15.19 16.71 1.48
C ILE A 187 -16.31 17.34 2.31
N MET A 188 -16.74 18.57 1.98
CA MET A 188 -17.70 19.31 2.81
C MET A 188 -19.08 18.69 2.77
N SER A 189 -19.57 18.33 1.57
CA SER A 189 -20.88 17.65 1.45
C SER A 189 -20.85 16.28 2.11
N ALA A 190 -19.76 15.52 1.97
CA ALA A 190 -19.59 14.25 2.66
C ALA A 190 -19.61 14.41 4.19
N ALA A 191 -18.87 15.38 4.72
CA ALA A 191 -18.84 15.67 6.15
C ALA A 191 -20.22 16.12 6.69
N MET A 192 -20.94 16.97 5.95
CA MET A 192 -22.30 17.38 6.34
C MET A 192 -23.28 16.21 6.30
N ASN A 193 -23.18 15.30 5.37
CA ASN A 193 -24.02 14.10 5.31
C ASN A 193 -23.78 13.20 6.53
N VAL A 194 -22.50 12.92 6.86
CA VAL A 194 -22.16 12.18 8.08
C VAL A 194 -22.65 12.89 9.34
N GLN A 195 -22.52 14.23 9.41
CA GLN A 195 -23.04 14.99 10.54
C GLN A 195 -24.56 14.85 10.68
N LYS A 196 -25.31 14.93 9.57
CA LYS A 196 -26.76 14.72 9.57
C LYS A 196 -27.13 13.30 10.02
N GLU A 197 -26.40 12.31 9.56
CA GLU A 197 -26.59 10.91 9.93
C GLU A 197 -26.34 10.70 11.42
N LEU A 198 -25.28 11.26 11.97
CA LEU A 198 -24.97 11.21 13.40
C LEU A 198 -25.99 11.95 14.29
N MET A 199 -26.65 12.99 13.75
CA MET A 199 -27.70 13.73 14.45
C MET A 199 -29.09 13.14 14.24
N SER A 200 -29.25 12.19 13.30
CA SER A 200 -30.52 11.47 13.12
C SER A 200 -30.72 10.47 14.26
N ILE A 201 -31.97 10.23 14.62
CA ILE A 201 -32.31 9.15 15.56
C ILE A 201 -31.85 7.84 14.89
N PRO A 202 -31.04 7.02 15.56
CA PRO A 202 -30.63 5.75 14.98
C PRO A 202 -31.88 4.93 14.65
N ASP A 203 -32.06 4.63 13.39
CA ASP A 203 -33.03 3.61 12.97
C ASP A 203 -32.43 2.26 13.34
N PHE A 204 -32.86 1.72 14.47
CA PHE A 204 -32.55 0.36 14.92
C PHE A 204 -33.36 -0.64 14.09
N GLY A 205 -33.30 -0.51 12.76
CA GLY A 205 -34.05 -1.22 11.75
C GLY A 205 -34.54 -2.61 12.17
N SER A 206 -35.75 -2.90 11.75
CA SER A 206 -36.33 -4.25 11.76
C SER A 206 -35.28 -5.27 11.22
N ASP A 207 -35.33 -6.49 11.74
CA ASP A 207 -34.47 -7.67 11.48
C ASP A 207 -34.22 -8.06 10.00
N ASP A 208 -34.37 -7.13 9.06
CA ASP A 208 -33.97 -7.30 7.67
C ASP A 208 -32.44 -7.27 7.53
N GLU A 209 -31.92 -8.25 6.83
CA GLU A 209 -30.48 -8.41 6.48
C GLU A 209 -29.83 -7.04 6.27
N THR A 210 -28.94 -6.66 7.16
CA THR A 210 -28.30 -5.35 7.17
C THR A 210 -27.75 -5.03 5.78
N ALA A 211 -27.83 -3.78 5.34
CA ALA A 211 -27.28 -3.32 4.05
C ALA A 211 -25.85 -3.82 3.85
N PHE A 212 -25.07 -3.89 4.93
CA PHE A 212 -23.73 -4.45 5.00
C PHE A 212 -23.69 -5.94 4.58
N ALA A 213 -24.64 -6.76 5.00
CA ALA A 213 -24.68 -8.19 4.61
C ALA A 213 -25.01 -8.37 3.12
N LYS A 214 -25.82 -7.47 2.55
CA LYS A 214 -26.14 -7.47 1.09
C LYS A 214 -24.93 -7.03 0.26
N GLU A 215 -24.22 -5.98 0.68
CA GLU A 215 -22.97 -5.52 0.03
C GLU A 215 -21.87 -6.57 0.13
N TYR A 216 -21.70 -7.22 1.29
CA TYR A 216 -20.69 -8.25 1.46
C TYR A 216 -20.96 -9.48 0.57
N LYS A 217 -22.23 -9.91 0.44
CA LYS A 217 -22.62 -10.98 -0.49
C LYS A 217 -22.38 -10.59 -1.95
N ALA A 218 -22.57 -9.33 -2.32
CA ALA A 218 -22.32 -8.83 -3.68
C ALA A 218 -20.82 -8.76 -4.02
N ILE A 219 -19.94 -8.61 -3.02
CA ILE A 219 -18.48 -8.59 -3.18
C ILE A 219 -17.90 -10.01 -3.18
N ALA A 220 -18.57 -10.98 -2.52
CA ALA A 220 -18.13 -12.36 -2.38
C ALA A 220 -18.51 -13.27 -3.56
N ASN A 221 -19.37 -12.82 -4.47
CA ASN A 221 -19.77 -13.47 -5.72
C ASN A 221 -19.09 -12.81 -6.93
#